data_3750a6b866110af0a561fbe7e1e1473d
#
_entry.id   3750a6b866110af0a561fbe7e1e1473d
#
_cell.length_a   1.000
_cell.length_b   1.000
_cell.length_c   1.000
_cell.angle_alpha   90.00
_cell.angle_beta   90.00
_cell.angle_gamma   90.00
#
_symmetry.space_group_name_H-M   'P 1'
#
loop_
_entity.id
_entity.type
_entity.pdbx_description
1 polymer ?
#
loop_
_entity_poly.entity_id
_entity_poly.type
_entity_poly.pdbx_seq_one_letter_code
_entity_poly.pdbx_strand_id
1 'polypeptide(L)'
;MGQPPFGVAVDQAPDAPALVRLVRGGIVETQHRGDLAIVGEGGALRASLGSPDRLVSLRSSIKPFTAVAVLLAVEAAGGAMRSEAIALASASHAGADEHVAVAHGMVDTFGLDPSLLVHGRPSPLRSGTSGELLQHMCSGQHLSLLLLAASIGVDGRGYDRYDHPVQLRIRSIVGELLGVDMDAAPWGMDGCAIPTYGVPLRAAAEGARRWANPSRAGLRDELAAALERVRMAAIEHPRLIAGGGFLDTDLIRGGEGGVVAKQGAEGLCLVGAPGIGLALHTEDGDGAARAGRVATVAALRAAGATVASASALDLHRTVEYPDPRGGAPLARVEPTTLLANLTLS
;
A
#
# COMPACT_ATOMS: atom_id res chain seq x y z
N MET A 1 17.54 -18.99 -11.50
CA MET A 1 18.56 -18.03 -11.00
C MET A 1 18.31 -17.82 -9.53
N GLY A 2 19.39 -17.82 -8.75
CA GLY A 2 19.34 -17.83 -7.29
C GLY A 2 18.74 -16.56 -6.70
N GLN A 3 18.48 -16.61 -5.39
CA GLN A 3 18.12 -15.45 -4.58
C GLN A 3 19.03 -14.27 -4.92
N PRO A 4 18.50 -13.03 -4.87
CA PRO A 4 19.34 -11.85 -5.02
C PRO A 4 20.50 -11.98 -4.02
N PRO A 5 21.74 -11.70 -4.41
CA PRO A 5 22.82 -11.68 -3.47
C PRO A 5 22.43 -10.68 -2.36
N PHE A 6 22.64 -11.07 -1.10
CA PHE A 6 22.64 -10.09 -0.01
C PHE A 6 23.78 -9.11 -0.32
N GLY A 7 23.49 -8.12 -1.17
CA GLY A 7 24.39 -7.02 -1.42
C GLY A 7 24.56 -6.19 -0.14
N VAL A 8 25.67 -5.51 -0.01
CA VAL A 8 25.83 -4.51 1.05
C VAL A 8 24.71 -3.49 0.84
N ALA A 9 23.85 -3.33 1.86
CA ALA A 9 22.85 -2.26 1.85
C ALA A 9 23.60 -0.93 1.68
N VAL A 10 23.30 -0.20 0.62
CA VAL A 10 23.88 1.12 0.41
C VAL A 10 23.07 2.08 1.25
N ASP A 11 23.69 2.68 2.24
CA ASP A 11 23.10 3.77 3.01
C ASP A 11 23.01 5.00 2.08
N GLN A 12 21.79 5.34 1.65
CA GLN A 12 21.59 6.11 0.42
C GLN A 12 21.22 7.57 0.65
N ALA A 13 21.04 8.03 1.87
CA ALA A 13 20.56 9.37 2.07
C ALA A 13 21.04 10.00 3.38
N PRO A 14 21.12 11.35 3.41
CA PRO A 14 21.33 12.06 4.67
C PRO A 14 20.24 11.69 5.68
N ASP A 15 20.52 11.93 6.95
CA ASP A 15 19.59 11.68 8.06
C ASP A 15 18.19 12.23 7.76
N ALA A 16 17.20 11.36 7.79
CA ALA A 16 15.82 11.79 7.61
C ALA A 16 15.37 12.66 8.79
N PRO A 17 14.52 13.67 8.57
CA PRO A 17 14.02 14.53 9.64
C PRO A 17 13.05 13.76 10.55
N ALA A 18 12.92 14.22 11.81
CA ALA A 18 11.88 13.71 12.70
C ALA A 18 10.51 14.16 12.19
N LEU A 19 9.64 13.20 11.90
CA LEU A 19 8.28 13.45 11.43
C LEU A 19 7.27 13.44 12.58
N VAL A 20 7.46 12.55 13.53
CA VAL A 20 6.56 12.34 14.67
C VAL A 20 7.38 12.16 15.94
N ARG A 21 6.77 12.49 17.07
CA ARG A 21 7.37 12.31 18.39
C ARG A 21 6.35 11.77 19.39
N LEU A 22 6.82 10.99 20.34
CA LEU A 22 6.05 10.64 21.54
C LEU A 22 6.42 11.59 22.67
N VAL A 23 5.42 12.24 23.24
CA VAL A 23 5.59 13.23 24.32
C VAL A 23 4.88 12.74 25.58
N ARG A 24 5.60 12.78 26.70
CA ARG A 24 5.07 12.50 28.03
C ARG A 24 5.44 13.62 29.00
N GLY A 25 4.44 14.26 29.59
CA GLY A 25 4.66 15.30 30.60
C GLY A 25 5.61 16.42 30.15
N GLY A 26 5.61 16.77 28.85
CA GLY A 26 6.51 17.77 28.27
C GLY A 26 7.89 17.24 27.83
N ILE A 27 8.19 15.97 28.05
CA ILE A 27 9.43 15.32 27.63
C ILE A 27 9.20 14.57 26.32
N VAL A 28 10.05 14.78 25.32
CA VAL A 28 10.11 13.96 24.11
C VAL A 28 10.81 12.64 24.45
N GLU A 29 10.06 11.55 24.55
CA GLU A 29 10.61 10.22 24.86
C GLU A 29 11.22 9.53 23.62
N THR A 30 10.54 9.63 22.49
CA THR A 30 10.99 9.02 21.23
C THR A 30 10.68 9.93 20.04
N GLN A 31 11.45 9.76 18.96
CA GLN A 31 11.21 10.39 17.67
C GLN A 31 11.23 9.33 16.58
N HIS A 32 10.31 9.45 15.63
CA HIS A 32 10.27 8.66 14.41
C HIS A 32 10.69 9.55 13.25
N ARG A 33 11.79 9.17 12.61
CA ARG A 33 12.33 9.85 11.44
C ARG A 33 11.77 9.25 10.17
N GLY A 34 11.80 9.98 9.07
CA GLY A 34 11.32 9.44 7.80
C GLY A 34 11.38 10.45 6.68
N ASP A 35 10.98 9.98 5.51
CA ASP A 35 10.91 10.75 4.28
C ASP A 35 9.47 10.86 3.81
N LEU A 36 9.16 11.98 3.21
CA LEU A 36 7.86 12.29 2.62
C LEU A 36 8.06 12.89 1.23
N ALA A 37 7.29 12.41 0.27
CA ALA A 37 7.15 13.05 -1.04
C ALA A 37 5.67 13.28 -1.34
N ILE A 38 5.32 14.49 -1.75
CA ILE A 38 4.00 14.86 -2.29
C ILE A 38 4.20 15.34 -3.71
N VAL A 39 3.54 14.68 -4.66
CA VAL A 39 3.58 15.03 -6.07
C VAL A 39 2.22 15.51 -6.54
N GLY A 40 2.23 16.45 -7.48
CA GLY A 40 1.06 16.99 -8.15
C GLY A 40 0.91 16.47 -9.57
N GLU A 41 0.13 17.20 -10.36
CA GLU A 41 -0.12 16.88 -11.76
C GLU A 41 1.22 16.76 -12.56
N GLY A 42 1.28 15.78 -13.45
CA GLY A 42 2.48 15.48 -14.22
C GLY A 42 3.66 14.92 -13.40
N GLY A 43 3.45 14.51 -12.13
CA GLY A 43 4.51 14.01 -11.26
C GLY A 43 5.40 15.10 -10.68
N ALA A 44 5.01 16.37 -10.79
CA ALA A 44 5.77 17.48 -10.23
C ALA A 44 5.85 17.39 -8.70
N LEU A 45 7.06 17.45 -8.14
CA LEU A 45 7.26 17.46 -6.69
C LEU A 45 6.68 18.77 -6.11
N ARG A 46 5.70 18.65 -5.22
CA ARG A 46 5.01 19.77 -4.60
C ARG A 46 5.49 20.05 -3.18
N ALA A 47 5.94 19.03 -2.49
CA ALA A 47 6.58 19.15 -1.19
C ALA A 47 7.39 17.88 -0.88
N SER A 48 8.41 18.02 -0.05
CA SER A 48 9.13 16.88 0.51
C SER A 48 9.68 17.21 1.90
N LEU A 49 9.85 16.18 2.70
CA LEU A 49 10.69 16.18 3.89
C LEU A 49 11.68 15.02 3.76
N GLY A 50 12.94 15.24 4.09
CA GLY A 50 14.01 14.30 3.81
C GLY A 50 14.27 14.13 2.31
N SER A 51 14.54 12.93 1.85
CA SER A 51 14.90 12.64 0.46
C SER A 51 13.72 12.06 -0.33
N PRO A 52 13.15 12.78 -1.31
CA PRO A 52 12.11 12.23 -2.18
C PRO A 52 12.64 11.14 -3.12
N ASP A 53 13.96 11.05 -3.27
CA ASP A 53 14.65 10.05 -4.10
C ASP A 53 15.17 8.85 -3.31
N ARG A 54 14.92 8.79 -2.00
CA ARG A 54 15.24 7.60 -1.22
C ARG A 54 14.59 6.38 -1.84
N LEU A 55 15.38 5.33 -2.05
CA LEU A 55 14.84 4.04 -2.47
C LEU A 55 14.09 3.40 -1.31
N VAL A 56 12.82 3.10 -1.54
CA VAL A 56 11.94 2.43 -0.58
C VAL A 56 11.45 1.12 -1.16
N SER A 57 11.41 0.07 -0.35
CA SER A 57 10.81 -1.20 -0.76
C SER A 57 9.29 -1.05 -0.79
N LEU A 58 8.67 -1.30 -1.93
CA LEU A 58 7.21 -1.15 -2.09
C LEU A 58 6.42 -2.08 -1.17
N ARG A 59 6.92 -3.29 -0.90
CA ARG A 59 6.21 -4.28 -0.11
C ARG A 59 4.73 -4.36 -0.54
N SER A 60 3.81 -4.48 0.40
CA SER A 60 2.38 -4.58 0.11
C SER A 60 1.74 -3.33 -0.50
N SER A 61 2.43 -2.20 -0.58
CA SER A 61 1.89 -1.01 -1.25
C SER A 61 1.84 -1.15 -2.78
N ILE A 62 2.53 -2.16 -3.36
CA ILE A 62 2.48 -2.50 -4.79
C ILE A 62 1.16 -3.15 -5.22
N LYS A 63 0.39 -3.73 -4.30
CA LYS A 63 -0.73 -4.64 -4.62
C LYS A 63 -1.83 -4.03 -5.50
N PRO A 64 -2.26 -2.77 -5.34
CA PRO A 64 -3.20 -2.15 -6.26
C PRO A 64 -2.70 -2.14 -7.70
N PHE A 65 -1.40 -1.89 -7.90
CA PHE A 65 -0.78 -1.88 -9.22
C PHE A 65 -0.62 -3.30 -9.80
N THR A 66 -0.36 -4.28 -8.95
CA THR A 66 -0.36 -5.71 -9.33
C THR A 66 -1.75 -6.16 -9.79
N ALA A 67 -2.80 -5.72 -9.09
CA ALA A 67 -4.19 -6.03 -9.46
C ALA A 67 -4.56 -5.51 -10.86
N VAL A 68 -3.97 -4.39 -11.29
CA VAL A 68 -4.12 -3.89 -12.68
C VAL A 68 -3.56 -4.89 -13.69
N ALA A 69 -2.37 -5.47 -13.44
CA ALA A 69 -1.78 -6.47 -14.34
C ALA A 69 -2.64 -7.74 -14.45
N VAL A 70 -3.22 -8.16 -13.32
CA VAL A 70 -4.15 -9.31 -13.28
C VAL A 70 -5.40 -9.00 -14.10
N LEU A 71 -6.02 -7.85 -13.84
CA LEU A 71 -7.26 -7.45 -14.50
C LEU A 71 -7.12 -7.38 -16.01
N LEU A 72 -6.05 -6.75 -16.51
CA LEU A 72 -5.75 -6.67 -17.94
C LEU A 72 -5.59 -8.07 -18.58
N ALA A 73 -4.95 -9.02 -17.89
CA ALA A 73 -4.78 -10.36 -18.42
C ALA A 73 -6.11 -11.15 -18.44
N VAL A 74 -6.92 -11.02 -17.38
CA VAL A 74 -8.25 -11.66 -17.30
C VAL A 74 -9.16 -11.16 -18.42
N GLU A 75 -9.19 -9.85 -18.68
CA GLU A 75 -9.98 -9.24 -19.75
C GLU A 75 -9.49 -9.65 -21.14
N ALA A 76 -8.17 -9.69 -21.34
CA ALA A 76 -7.58 -10.16 -22.59
C ALA A 76 -7.91 -11.64 -22.89
N ALA A 77 -8.11 -12.45 -21.85
CA ALA A 77 -8.58 -13.84 -21.94
C ALA A 77 -10.11 -13.97 -22.09
N GLY A 78 -10.85 -12.85 -22.19
CA GLY A 78 -12.31 -12.83 -22.28
C GLY A 78 -13.03 -13.07 -20.96
N GLY A 79 -12.33 -13.03 -19.84
CA GLY A 79 -12.88 -13.15 -18.50
C GLY A 79 -13.27 -11.81 -17.88
N ALA A 80 -13.83 -11.86 -16.67
CA ALA A 80 -14.16 -10.69 -15.87
C ALA A 80 -13.95 -10.96 -14.37
N MET A 81 -13.54 -9.95 -13.62
CA MET A 81 -13.44 -9.98 -12.17
C MET A 81 -14.54 -9.10 -11.55
N ARG A 82 -15.16 -9.58 -10.48
CA ARG A 82 -16.09 -8.79 -9.66
C ARG A 82 -15.29 -7.77 -8.84
N SER A 83 -15.94 -6.65 -8.47
CA SER A 83 -15.27 -5.57 -7.71
C SER A 83 -14.70 -6.03 -6.36
N GLU A 84 -15.38 -6.96 -5.66
CA GLU A 84 -14.88 -7.53 -4.41
C GLU A 84 -13.56 -8.31 -4.60
N ALA A 85 -13.46 -9.07 -5.69
CA ALA A 85 -12.25 -9.82 -6.03
C ALA A 85 -11.09 -8.90 -6.39
N ILE A 86 -11.36 -7.79 -7.10
CA ILE A 86 -10.37 -6.76 -7.44
C ILE A 86 -9.89 -6.06 -6.15
N ALA A 87 -10.80 -5.70 -5.25
CA ALA A 87 -10.45 -5.12 -3.97
C ALA A 87 -9.56 -6.05 -3.14
N LEU A 88 -9.93 -7.34 -3.04
CA LEU A 88 -9.16 -8.34 -2.29
C LEU A 88 -7.78 -8.61 -2.94
N ALA A 89 -7.66 -8.58 -4.26
CA ALA A 89 -6.37 -8.66 -4.97
C ALA A 89 -5.41 -7.52 -4.60
N SER A 90 -5.97 -6.36 -4.23
CA SER A 90 -5.21 -5.16 -3.79
C SER A 90 -4.93 -5.13 -2.28
N ALA A 91 -5.40 -6.12 -1.53
CA ALA A 91 -5.48 -6.10 -0.07
C ALA A 91 -4.23 -6.56 0.66
N SER A 92 -4.08 -6.02 1.88
CA SER A 92 -3.40 -6.67 2.99
C SER A 92 -4.41 -6.73 4.13
N HIS A 93 -5.11 -7.85 4.28
CA HIS A 93 -6.36 -7.88 5.01
C HIS A 93 -6.27 -8.49 6.41
N ALA A 94 -7.26 -8.18 7.23
CA ALA A 94 -7.35 -8.64 8.61
C ALA A 94 -7.68 -10.13 8.77
N GLY A 95 -7.96 -10.87 7.69
CA GLY A 95 -8.38 -12.27 7.76
C GLY A 95 -9.78 -12.48 8.34
N ALA A 96 -10.64 -11.45 8.34
CA ALA A 96 -12.02 -11.57 8.80
C ALA A 96 -12.88 -12.38 7.82
N ASP A 97 -14.04 -12.86 8.27
CA ASP A 97 -14.95 -13.71 7.49
C ASP A 97 -15.30 -13.11 6.11
N GLU A 98 -15.48 -11.80 6.03
CA GLU A 98 -15.73 -11.10 4.76
C GLU A 98 -14.59 -11.26 3.75
N HIS A 99 -13.33 -11.27 4.19
CA HIS A 99 -12.16 -11.47 3.32
C HIS A 99 -12.07 -12.93 2.86
N VAL A 100 -12.27 -13.84 3.80
CA VAL A 100 -12.23 -15.30 3.53
C VAL A 100 -13.33 -15.71 2.57
N ALA A 101 -14.55 -15.16 2.75
CA ALA A 101 -15.67 -15.42 1.85
C ALA A 101 -15.37 -14.98 0.40
N VAL A 102 -14.78 -13.79 0.22
CA VAL A 102 -14.37 -13.33 -1.13
C VAL A 102 -13.24 -14.20 -1.69
N ALA A 103 -12.26 -14.61 -0.87
CA ALA A 103 -11.17 -15.49 -1.29
C ALA A 103 -11.69 -16.86 -1.76
N HIS A 104 -12.62 -17.49 -1.03
CA HIS A 104 -13.31 -18.71 -1.47
C HIS A 104 -14.08 -18.48 -2.78
N GLY A 105 -14.81 -17.37 -2.89
CA GLY A 105 -15.49 -17.00 -4.13
C GLY A 105 -14.55 -16.87 -5.33
N MET A 106 -13.31 -16.38 -5.13
CA MET A 106 -12.29 -16.37 -6.19
C MET A 106 -11.84 -17.79 -6.57
N VAL A 107 -11.60 -18.66 -5.57
CA VAL A 107 -11.24 -20.08 -5.79
C VAL A 107 -12.31 -20.77 -6.64
N ASP A 108 -13.56 -20.67 -6.23
CA ASP A 108 -14.69 -21.35 -6.90
C ASP A 108 -14.96 -20.79 -8.30
N THR A 109 -14.97 -19.46 -8.44
CA THR A 109 -15.31 -18.79 -9.72
C THR A 109 -14.27 -19.09 -10.80
N PHE A 110 -13.00 -19.09 -10.43
CA PHE A 110 -11.89 -19.21 -11.39
C PHE A 110 -11.23 -20.58 -11.40
N GLY A 111 -11.72 -21.54 -10.60
CA GLY A 111 -11.17 -22.88 -10.52
C GLY A 111 -9.71 -22.91 -10.05
N LEU A 112 -9.35 -22.03 -9.10
CA LEU A 112 -7.99 -21.92 -8.61
C LEU A 112 -7.66 -23.06 -7.63
N ASP A 113 -6.40 -23.49 -7.60
CA ASP A 113 -5.91 -24.49 -6.65
C ASP A 113 -5.19 -23.81 -5.46
N PRO A 114 -5.82 -23.72 -4.27
CA PRO A 114 -5.18 -23.09 -3.11
C PRO A 114 -3.94 -23.83 -2.62
N SER A 115 -3.72 -25.09 -3.00
CA SER A 115 -2.53 -25.84 -2.62
C SER A 115 -1.24 -25.29 -3.25
N LEU A 116 -1.37 -24.46 -4.29
CA LEU A 116 -0.27 -23.77 -4.94
C LEU A 116 0.15 -22.46 -4.24
N LEU A 117 -0.59 -22.02 -3.22
CA LEU A 117 -0.27 -20.78 -2.50
C LEU A 117 1.02 -20.94 -1.68
N VAL A 118 1.99 -20.04 -1.90
CA VAL A 118 3.33 -20.09 -1.30
C VAL A 118 3.51 -19.18 -0.09
N HIS A 119 2.51 -18.39 0.31
CA HIS A 119 2.62 -17.41 1.39
C HIS A 119 2.83 -18.00 2.80
N GLY A 120 2.85 -19.34 2.92
CA GLY A 120 3.12 -20.02 4.18
C GLY A 120 1.91 -20.08 5.11
N ARG A 121 2.18 -20.13 6.42
CA ARG A 121 1.14 -20.25 7.45
C ARG A 121 0.23 -19.02 7.49
N PRO A 122 -1.03 -19.19 7.88
CA PRO A 122 -1.94 -18.05 8.05
C PRO A 122 -1.33 -16.98 8.93
N SER A 123 -1.25 -15.77 8.39
CA SER A 123 -0.74 -14.58 9.08
C SER A 123 -1.65 -13.39 8.76
N PRO A 124 -2.79 -13.28 9.45
CA PRO A 124 -3.69 -12.13 9.30
C PRO A 124 -3.10 -10.89 10.00
N LEU A 125 -3.54 -9.70 9.59
CA LEU A 125 -3.16 -8.45 10.26
C LEU A 125 -3.69 -8.35 11.70
N ARG A 126 -4.73 -9.12 12.03
CA ARG A 126 -5.27 -9.22 13.40
C ARG A 126 -5.09 -10.64 13.92
N SER A 127 -4.80 -10.78 15.21
CA SER A 127 -4.81 -12.05 15.94
C SER A 127 -6.24 -12.56 16.18
N GLY A 128 -6.39 -13.86 16.44
CA GLY A 128 -7.66 -14.47 16.85
C GLY A 128 -8.44 -15.12 15.70
N THR A 129 -7.77 -15.59 14.68
CA THR A 129 -8.36 -16.31 13.55
C THR A 129 -8.25 -17.84 13.69
N SER A 130 -9.05 -18.58 12.92
CA SER A 130 -9.12 -20.05 12.96
C SER A 130 -7.86 -20.76 12.44
N GLY A 131 -6.96 -20.04 11.78
CA GLY A 131 -5.78 -20.61 11.14
C GLY A 131 -6.01 -21.18 9.73
N GLU A 132 -7.13 -20.82 9.09
CA GLU A 132 -7.42 -21.19 7.71
C GLU A 132 -6.43 -20.50 6.73
N LEU A 133 -6.00 -21.23 5.70
CA LEU A 133 -5.00 -20.77 4.73
C LEU A 133 -5.35 -19.41 4.10
N LEU A 134 -6.62 -19.23 3.72
CA LEU A 134 -7.11 -18.01 3.08
C LEU A 134 -7.25 -16.80 4.04
N GLN A 135 -7.06 -16.99 5.34
CA GLN A 135 -6.95 -15.90 6.31
C GLN A 135 -5.61 -15.16 6.27
N HIS A 136 -4.61 -15.69 5.55
CA HIS A 136 -3.35 -14.98 5.37
C HIS A 136 -3.58 -13.62 4.73
N MET A 137 -2.98 -12.54 5.29
CA MET A 137 -3.19 -11.15 4.84
C MET A 137 -2.93 -10.91 3.35
N CYS A 138 -2.19 -11.80 2.68
CA CYS A 138 -1.85 -11.70 1.27
C CYS A 138 -2.62 -12.71 0.40
N SER A 139 -3.57 -13.49 0.94
CA SER A 139 -4.24 -14.56 0.18
C SER A 139 -4.89 -14.06 -1.10
N GLY A 140 -5.57 -12.90 -1.06
CA GLY A 140 -6.19 -12.30 -2.23
C GLY A 140 -5.19 -11.97 -3.35
N GLN A 141 -4.02 -11.43 -2.99
CA GLN A 141 -2.95 -11.20 -3.97
C GLN A 141 -2.47 -12.53 -4.56
N HIS A 142 -2.16 -13.52 -3.74
CA HIS A 142 -1.65 -14.80 -4.22
C HIS A 142 -2.65 -15.53 -5.12
N LEU A 143 -3.94 -15.55 -4.78
CA LEU A 143 -5.00 -16.07 -5.63
C LEU A 143 -5.05 -15.31 -6.97
N SER A 144 -4.91 -13.99 -6.93
CA SER A 144 -4.91 -13.18 -8.15
C SER A 144 -3.69 -13.45 -9.05
N LEU A 145 -2.53 -13.82 -8.48
CA LEU A 145 -1.36 -14.21 -9.26
C LEU A 145 -1.53 -15.59 -9.91
N LEU A 146 -2.19 -16.53 -9.24
CA LEU A 146 -2.59 -17.80 -9.87
C LEU A 146 -3.60 -17.57 -11.01
N LEU A 147 -4.54 -16.65 -10.81
CA LEU A 147 -5.47 -16.25 -11.86
C LEU A 147 -4.75 -15.60 -13.04
N LEU A 148 -3.75 -14.75 -12.78
CA LEU A 148 -2.89 -14.18 -13.84
C LEU A 148 -2.18 -15.28 -14.62
N ALA A 149 -1.59 -16.28 -13.93
CA ALA A 149 -0.94 -17.41 -14.59
C ALA A 149 -1.91 -18.16 -15.51
N ALA A 150 -3.10 -18.48 -15.02
CA ALA A 150 -4.15 -19.14 -15.80
C ALA A 150 -4.58 -18.30 -17.01
N SER A 151 -4.75 -16.97 -16.84
CA SER A 151 -5.18 -16.06 -17.89
C SER A 151 -4.17 -15.89 -19.02
N ILE A 152 -2.87 -15.99 -18.72
CA ILE A 152 -1.81 -15.94 -19.73
C ILE A 152 -1.37 -17.33 -20.24
N GLY A 153 -2.04 -18.40 -19.77
CA GLY A 153 -1.82 -19.77 -20.24
C GLY A 153 -0.51 -20.41 -19.77
N VAL A 154 -0.02 -20.08 -18.56
CA VAL A 154 1.19 -20.65 -17.99
C VAL A 154 0.91 -21.43 -16.71
N ASP A 155 1.82 -22.34 -16.31
CA ASP A 155 1.70 -23.05 -15.03
C ASP A 155 1.76 -22.05 -13.86
N GLY A 156 0.84 -22.17 -12.91
CA GLY A 156 0.85 -21.37 -11.69
C GLY A 156 1.98 -21.72 -10.71
N ARG A 157 2.62 -22.91 -10.84
CA ARG A 157 3.74 -23.29 -9.98
C ARG A 157 4.92 -22.35 -10.19
N GLY A 158 5.45 -21.84 -9.08
CA GLY A 158 6.59 -20.92 -9.13
C GLY A 158 6.24 -19.49 -9.56
N TYR A 159 4.97 -19.09 -9.49
CA TYR A 159 4.53 -17.72 -9.77
C TYR A 159 5.21 -16.66 -8.89
N ASP A 160 5.81 -17.08 -7.81
CA ASP A 160 6.62 -16.30 -6.87
C ASP A 160 8.06 -16.05 -7.35
N ARG A 161 8.53 -16.79 -8.36
CA ARG A 161 9.91 -16.64 -8.86
C ARG A 161 10.05 -15.37 -9.68
N TYR A 162 11.14 -14.65 -9.49
CA TYR A 162 11.42 -13.40 -10.16
C TYR A 162 11.36 -13.50 -11.70
N ASP A 163 11.82 -14.60 -12.27
CA ASP A 163 11.86 -14.87 -13.72
C ASP A 163 10.59 -15.53 -14.27
N HIS A 164 9.58 -15.78 -13.43
CA HIS A 164 8.32 -16.37 -13.89
C HIS A 164 7.52 -15.38 -14.76
N PRO A 165 6.81 -15.84 -15.82
CA PRO A 165 6.02 -14.96 -16.71
C PRO A 165 5.03 -14.06 -15.98
N VAL A 166 4.44 -14.54 -14.87
CA VAL A 166 3.57 -13.73 -13.98
C VAL A 166 4.33 -12.50 -13.45
N GLN A 167 5.56 -12.69 -12.93
CA GLN A 167 6.34 -11.59 -12.37
C GLN A 167 6.89 -10.66 -13.45
N LEU A 168 7.22 -11.19 -14.63
CA LEU A 168 7.58 -10.36 -15.81
C LEU A 168 6.41 -9.43 -16.19
N ARG A 169 5.20 -9.97 -16.26
CA ARG A 169 4.00 -9.19 -16.58
C ARG A 169 3.73 -8.11 -15.54
N ILE A 170 3.87 -8.45 -14.25
CA ILE A 170 3.72 -7.50 -13.14
C ILE A 170 4.73 -6.36 -13.27
N ARG A 171 6.03 -6.66 -13.45
CA ARG A 171 7.07 -5.63 -13.59
C ARG A 171 6.78 -4.66 -14.73
N SER A 172 6.39 -5.20 -15.89
CA SER A 172 6.04 -4.37 -17.04
C SER A 172 4.92 -3.37 -16.72
N ILE A 173 3.82 -3.83 -16.14
CA ILE A 173 2.65 -2.98 -15.83
C ILE A 173 2.95 -2.02 -14.67
N VAL A 174 3.58 -2.51 -13.61
CA VAL A 174 3.95 -1.65 -12.47
C VAL A 174 4.95 -0.58 -12.90
N GLY A 175 5.91 -0.92 -13.77
CA GLY A 175 6.85 0.05 -14.33
C GLY A 175 6.15 1.19 -15.08
N GLU A 176 5.17 0.88 -15.93
CA GLU A 176 4.35 1.90 -16.58
C GLU A 176 3.58 2.77 -15.59
N LEU A 177 2.99 2.16 -14.54
CA LEU A 177 2.20 2.86 -13.53
C LEU A 177 3.03 3.78 -12.62
N LEU A 178 4.27 3.40 -12.32
CA LEU A 178 5.16 4.19 -11.47
C LEU A 178 6.11 5.09 -12.26
N GLY A 179 6.27 4.87 -13.57
CA GLY A 179 7.26 5.56 -14.40
C GLY A 179 8.70 5.14 -14.07
N VAL A 180 8.92 3.86 -13.73
CA VAL A 180 10.20 3.30 -13.30
C VAL A 180 10.55 2.08 -14.14
N ASP A 181 11.81 1.95 -14.52
CA ASP A 181 12.33 0.71 -15.10
C ASP A 181 12.46 -0.34 -13.98
N MET A 182 11.47 -1.24 -13.90
CA MET A 182 11.41 -2.28 -12.86
C MET A 182 12.41 -3.41 -13.09
N ASP A 183 12.96 -3.55 -14.30
CA ASP A 183 14.01 -4.56 -14.57
C ASP A 183 15.38 -4.07 -14.05
N ALA A 184 15.60 -2.76 -14.00
CA ALA A 184 16.76 -2.14 -13.38
C ALA A 184 16.60 -1.89 -11.86
N ALA A 185 15.38 -1.98 -11.33
CA ALA A 185 15.11 -1.72 -9.91
C ALA A 185 15.73 -2.80 -9.01
N PRO A 186 16.35 -2.44 -7.88
CA PRO A 186 16.77 -3.42 -6.89
C PRO A 186 15.55 -4.16 -6.35
N TRP A 187 15.69 -5.45 -6.10
CA TRP A 187 14.60 -6.29 -5.63
C TRP A 187 15.01 -7.26 -4.54
N GLY A 188 14.05 -7.75 -3.80
CA GLY A 188 14.19 -8.76 -2.77
C GLY A 188 12.93 -9.59 -2.65
N MET A 189 12.89 -10.53 -1.71
CA MET A 189 11.70 -11.33 -1.42
C MET A 189 10.93 -10.74 -0.24
N ASP A 190 9.62 -10.57 -0.41
CA ASP A 190 8.72 -10.21 0.69
C ASP A 190 8.52 -11.40 1.66
N GLY A 191 8.06 -11.12 2.87
CA GLY A 191 7.71 -12.14 3.86
C GLY A 191 6.62 -13.12 3.42
N CYS A 192 5.83 -12.77 2.39
CA CYS A 192 4.87 -13.69 1.75
C CYS A 192 5.43 -14.42 0.53
N ALA A 193 6.76 -14.42 0.33
CA ALA A 193 7.46 -15.10 -0.76
C ALA A 193 7.19 -14.55 -2.17
N ILE A 194 6.81 -13.27 -2.31
CA ILE A 194 6.68 -12.60 -3.62
C ILE A 194 7.83 -11.58 -3.78
N PRO A 195 8.37 -11.38 -5.00
CA PRO A 195 9.34 -10.30 -5.24
C PRO A 195 8.79 -8.92 -4.86
N THR A 196 9.58 -8.14 -4.14
CA THR A 196 9.35 -6.73 -3.85
C THR A 196 10.48 -5.89 -4.38
N TYR A 197 10.21 -4.63 -4.71
CA TYR A 197 11.11 -3.79 -5.49
C TYR A 197 11.39 -2.49 -4.78
N GLY A 198 12.63 -2.00 -4.91
CA GLY A 198 13.05 -0.69 -4.45
C GLY A 198 12.81 0.36 -5.54
N VAL A 199 12.05 1.40 -5.20
CA VAL A 199 11.78 2.53 -6.10
C VAL A 199 12.01 3.85 -5.38
N PRO A 200 12.28 4.96 -6.11
CA PRO A 200 12.31 6.29 -5.48
C PRO A 200 10.96 6.62 -4.81
N LEU A 201 10.99 7.20 -3.62
CA LEU A 201 9.79 7.54 -2.86
C LEU A 201 8.81 8.40 -3.68
N ARG A 202 9.33 9.37 -4.46
CA ARG A 202 8.50 10.19 -5.35
C ARG A 202 7.82 9.39 -6.47
N ALA A 203 8.43 8.31 -6.95
CA ALA A 203 7.80 7.45 -7.95
C ALA A 203 6.65 6.64 -7.34
N ALA A 204 6.79 6.20 -6.09
CA ALA A 204 5.71 5.59 -5.34
C ALA A 204 4.55 6.59 -5.12
N ALA A 205 4.86 7.87 -4.80
CA ALA A 205 3.87 8.94 -4.69
C ALA A 205 3.16 9.20 -6.03
N GLU A 206 3.88 9.19 -7.16
CA GLU A 206 3.29 9.32 -8.49
C GLU A 206 2.35 8.16 -8.82
N GLY A 207 2.71 6.93 -8.48
CA GLY A 207 1.82 5.79 -8.59
C GLY A 207 0.51 5.99 -7.80
N ALA A 208 0.60 6.49 -6.57
CA ALA A 208 -0.57 6.80 -5.75
C ALA A 208 -1.44 7.92 -6.37
N ARG A 209 -0.83 8.98 -6.93
CA ARG A 209 -1.53 10.04 -7.66
C ARG A 209 -2.29 9.49 -8.86
N ARG A 210 -1.62 8.66 -9.67
CA ARG A 210 -2.23 8.00 -10.84
C ARG A 210 -3.39 7.12 -10.44
N TRP A 211 -3.25 6.36 -9.35
CA TRP A 211 -4.32 5.51 -8.85
C TRP A 211 -5.55 6.31 -8.38
N ALA A 212 -5.37 7.48 -7.76
CA ALA A 212 -6.48 8.35 -7.39
C ALA A 212 -7.10 9.09 -8.59
N ASN A 213 -6.34 9.32 -9.66
CA ASN A 213 -6.75 10.14 -10.80
C ASN A 213 -6.40 9.47 -12.15
N PRO A 214 -6.95 8.27 -12.48
CA PRO A 214 -6.54 7.51 -13.66
C PRO A 214 -6.75 8.25 -14.98
N SER A 215 -7.83 9.01 -15.12
CA SER A 215 -8.12 9.80 -16.32
C SER A 215 -7.13 10.95 -16.58
N ARG A 216 -6.37 11.36 -15.56
CA ARG A 216 -5.32 12.40 -15.63
C ARG A 216 -3.92 11.83 -15.41
N ALA A 217 -3.78 10.52 -15.54
CA ALA A 217 -2.53 9.83 -15.24
C ALA A 217 -1.49 9.91 -16.38
N GLY A 218 -1.90 10.28 -17.59
CA GLY A 218 -1.03 10.23 -18.79
C GLY A 218 -0.68 8.80 -19.19
N LEU A 219 -1.54 7.84 -18.88
CA LEU A 219 -1.40 6.43 -19.22
C LEU A 219 -2.15 6.12 -20.52
N ARG A 220 -1.79 5.01 -21.18
CA ARG A 220 -2.60 4.48 -22.30
C ARG A 220 -4.00 4.09 -21.81
N ASP A 221 -4.99 4.20 -22.68
CA ASP A 221 -6.42 4.10 -22.32
C ASP A 221 -6.78 2.80 -21.59
N GLU A 222 -6.30 1.65 -22.05
CA GLU A 222 -6.56 0.36 -21.40
C GLU A 222 -6.01 0.31 -19.97
N LEU A 223 -4.81 0.87 -19.75
CA LEU A 223 -4.17 0.90 -18.44
C LEU A 223 -4.89 1.86 -17.50
N ALA A 224 -5.31 3.02 -18.01
CA ALA A 224 -6.10 3.98 -17.26
C ALA A 224 -7.47 3.39 -16.87
N ALA A 225 -8.15 2.69 -17.79
CA ALA A 225 -9.43 2.03 -17.51
C ALA A 225 -9.31 0.91 -16.47
N ALA A 226 -8.27 0.06 -16.57
CA ALA A 226 -8.02 -0.98 -15.59
C ALA A 226 -7.68 -0.40 -14.20
N LEU A 227 -6.86 0.66 -14.15
CA LEU A 227 -6.54 1.37 -12.90
C LEU A 227 -7.79 2.02 -12.29
N GLU A 228 -8.69 2.58 -13.11
CA GLU A 228 -9.98 3.11 -12.64
C GLU A 228 -10.85 2.02 -12.00
N ARG A 229 -10.90 0.82 -12.58
CA ARG A 229 -11.62 -0.30 -11.97
C ARG A 229 -11.02 -0.73 -10.63
N VAL A 230 -9.70 -0.74 -10.51
CA VAL A 230 -9.01 -1.00 -9.23
C VAL A 230 -9.30 0.10 -8.22
N ARG A 231 -9.34 1.37 -8.66
CA ARG A 231 -9.74 2.50 -7.81
C ARG A 231 -11.18 2.36 -7.31
N MET A 232 -12.11 2.09 -8.22
CA MET A 232 -13.52 1.93 -7.87
C MET A 232 -13.75 0.75 -6.92
N ALA A 233 -13.11 -0.39 -7.16
CA ALA A 233 -13.19 -1.55 -6.29
C ALA A 233 -12.72 -1.24 -4.85
N ALA A 234 -11.64 -0.47 -4.70
CA ALA A 234 -11.18 -0.04 -3.38
C ALA A 234 -12.18 0.89 -2.69
N ILE A 235 -12.83 1.79 -3.43
CA ILE A 235 -13.83 2.74 -2.92
C ILE A 235 -15.15 2.03 -2.54
N GLU A 236 -15.59 1.09 -3.36
CA GLU A 236 -16.81 0.31 -3.12
C GLU A 236 -16.65 -0.67 -1.95
N HIS A 237 -15.44 -1.23 -1.78
CA HIS A 237 -15.14 -2.25 -0.79
C HIS A 237 -13.96 -1.90 0.11
N PRO A 238 -13.94 -0.74 0.78
CA PRO A 238 -12.78 -0.27 1.53
C PRO A 238 -12.39 -1.22 2.67
N ARG A 239 -13.35 -1.94 3.26
CA ARG A 239 -13.08 -2.93 4.31
C ARG A 239 -12.30 -4.14 3.79
N LEU A 240 -12.44 -4.48 2.51
CA LEU A 240 -11.68 -5.57 1.89
C LEU A 240 -10.19 -5.22 1.69
N ILE A 241 -9.82 -3.94 1.68
CA ILE A 241 -8.42 -3.51 1.50
C ILE A 241 -7.55 -3.84 2.72
N ALA A 242 -8.07 -3.64 3.94
CA ALA A 242 -7.34 -3.94 5.17
C ALA A 242 -8.23 -4.53 6.27
N GLY A 243 -9.43 -3.98 6.47
CA GLY A 243 -10.35 -4.30 7.56
C GLY A 243 -10.75 -3.06 8.34
N GLY A 244 -11.76 -3.16 9.19
CA GLY A 244 -12.21 -2.03 9.98
C GLY A 244 -11.17 -1.53 11.00
N GLY A 245 -11.00 -0.20 11.10
CA GLY A 245 -10.06 0.44 12.03
C GLY A 245 -8.60 0.46 11.56
N PHE A 246 -8.33 0.07 10.31
CA PHE A 246 -7.03 0.28 9.68
C PHE A 246 -7.03 1.60 8.90
N LEU A 247 -5.87 2.25 8.85
CA LEU A 247 -5.69 3.55 8.19
C LEU A 247 -6.15 3.54 6.72
N ASP A 248 -5.79 2.50 5.96
CA ASP A 248 -6.17 2.36 4.55
C ASP A 248 -7.69 2.42 4.39
N THR A 249 -8.41 1.60 5.17
CA THR A 249 -9.87 1.53 5.14
C THR A 249 -10.50 2.86 5.54
N ASP A 250 -10.00 3.49 6.60
CA ASP A 250 -10.59 4.71 7.15
C ASP A 250 -10.31 5.92 6.25
N LEU A 251 -9.13 6.00 5.61
CA LEU A 251 -8.83 7.02 4.60
C LEU A 251 -9.71 6.89 3.35
N ILE A 252 -9.89 5.67 2.82
CA ILE A 252 -10.73 5.44 1.64
C ILE A 252 -12.19 5.78 1.94
N ARG A 253 -12.72 5.33 3.08
CA ARG A 253 -14.10 5.63 3.51
C ARG A 253 -14.32 7.12 3.75
N GLY A 254 -13.36 7.77 4.44
CA GLY A 254 -13.44 9.19 4.75
C GLY A 254 -13.19 10.11 3.56
N GLY A 255 -12.66 9.59 2.47
CA GLY A 255 -12.32 10.37 1.27
C GLY A 255 -13.46 10.58 0.29
N GLU A 256 -14.70 10.14 0.60
CA GLU A 256 -15.91 10.34 -0.21
C GLU A 256 -15.71 10.03 -1.71
N GLY A 257 -15.00 8.95 -2.00
CA GLY A 257 -14.71 8.50 -3.37
C GLY A 257 -13.52 9.19 -4.05
N GLY A 258 -12.86 10.14 -3.38
CA GLY A 258 -11.69 10.86 -3.93
C GLY A 258 -10.34 10.36 -3.42
N VAL A 259 -10.31 9.52 -2.38
CA VAL A 259 -9.06 9.05 -1.75
C VAL A 259 -8.88 7.56 -1.89
N VAL A 260 -7.67 7.15 -2.19
CA VAL A 260 -7.20 5.76 -2.15
C VAL A 260 -5.96 5.69 -1.27
N ALA A 261 -5.79 4.58 -0.57
CA ALA A 261 -4.66 4.40 0.33
C ALA A 261 -4.20 2.95 0.36
N LYS A 262 -2.89 2.74 0.46
CA LYS A 262 -2.32 1.41 0.69
C LYS A 262 -1.02 1.48 1.47
N GLN A 263 -1.03 0.88 2.64
CA GLN A 263 0.19 0.70 3.43
C GLN A 263 1.01 -0.48 2.93
N GLY A 264 2.32 -0.31 2.96
CA GLY A 264 3.31 -1.39 2.90
C GLY A 264 3.78 -1.77 4.30
N ALA A 265 4.55 -2.84 4.41
CA ALA A 265 5.33 -3.12 5.61
C ALA A 265 6.50 -2.13 5.73
N GLU A 266 7.15 -2.13 6.90
CA GLU A 266 8.33 -1.29 7.17
C GLU A 266 8.07 0.21 6.95
N GLY A 267 6.93 0.70 7.43
CA GLY A 267 6.64 2.12 7.52
C GLY A 267 6.28 2.85 6.23
N LEU A 268 6.08 2.14 5.11
CA LEU A 268 5.66 2.78 3.85
C LEU A 268 4.14 2.97 3.81
N CYS A 269 3.70 4.17 3.47
CA CYS A 269 2.29 4.49 3.24
C CYS A 269 2.13 5.29 1.96
N LEU A 270 1.24 4.83 1.09
CA LEU A 270 0.83 5.52 -0.13
C LEU A 270 -0.59 6.04 0.00
N VAL A 271 -0.81 7.30 -0.36
CA VAL A 271 -2.14 7.89 -0.44
C VAL A 271 -2.26 8.69 -1.72
N GLY A 272 -3.28 8.39 -2.50
CA GLY A 272 -3.70 9.22 -3.62
C GLY A 272 -4.96 10.00 -3.25
N ALA A 273 -5.01 11.28 -3.59
CA ALA A 273 -6.16 12.15 -3.39
C ALA A 273 -6.36 13.03 -4.65
N PRO A 274 -7.47 13.77 -4.78
CA PRO A 274 -7.69 14.65 -5.92
C PRO A 274 -6.49 15.59 -6.15
N GLY A 275 -5.84 15.45 -7.30
CA GLY A 275 -4.71 16.28 -7.73
C GLY A 275 -3.36 15.98 -7.11
N ILE A 276 -3.27 15.09 -6.11
CA ILE A 276 -1.99 14.77 -5.44
C ILE A 276 -1.78 13.27 -5.23
N GLY A 277 -0.51 12.89 -5.10
CA GLY A 277 -0.08 11.61 -4.56
C GLY A 277 0.94 11.84 -3.45
N LEU A 278 0.84 11.05 -2.40
CA LEU A 278 1.69 11.10 -1.22
C LEU A 278 2.33 9.73 -1.00
N ALA A 279 3.63 9.73 -0.76
CA ALA A 279 4.35 8.58 -0.21
C ALA A 279 5.12 9.02 1.04
N LEU A 280 4.98 8.26 2.10
CA LEU A 280 5.66 8.47 3.38
C LEU A 280 6.34 7.17 3.78
N HIS A 281 7.58 7.26 4.25
CA HIS A 281 8.34 6.15 4.78
C HIS A 281 8.97 6.53 6.13
N THR A 282 8.78 5.71 7.17
CA THR A 282 9.45 5.85 8.46
C THR A 282 10.67 4.95 8.51
N GLU A 283 11.82 5.47 8.91
CA GLU A 283 13.10 4.73 8.91
C GLU A 283 13.11 3.52 9.85
N ASP A 284 12.39 3.61 10.95
CA ASP A 284 12.27 2.55 11.96
C ASP A 284 11.18 1.51 11.65
N GLY A 285 10.51 1.67 10.51
CA GLY A 285 9.44 0.76 10.08
C GLY A 285 8.11 0.92 10.82
N ASP A 286 7.96 1.87 11.74
CA ASP A 286 6.70 2.09 12.46
C ASP A 286 5.65 2.73 11.54
N GLY A 287 4.85 1.91 10.92
CA GLY A 287 3.78 2.34 10.00
C GLY A 287 2.43 2.48 10.69
N ALA A 288 1.66 1.38 10.67
CA ALA A 288 0.26 1.36 11.10
C ALA A 288 0.06 1.54 12.62
N ALA A 289 1.04 1.16 13.43
CA ALA A 289 0.87 1.14 14.89
C ALA A 289 0.84 2.56 15.48
N ARG A 290 1.79 3.42 15.10
CA ARG A 290 1.94 4.75 15.69
C ARG A 290 2.30 5.82 14.66
N ALA A 291 3.60 5.84 14.26
CA ALA A 291 4.20 6.97 13.57
C ALA A 291 3.66 7.18 12.16
N GLY A 292 3.62 6.14 11.33
CA GLY A 292 3.22 6.26 9.93
C GLY A 292 1.78 6.77 9.78
N ARG A 293 0.83 6.31 10.61
CA ARG A 293 -0.55 6.80 10.56
C ARG A 293 -0.67 8.26 10.98
N VAL A 294 0.01 8.66 12.06
CA VAL A 294 0.00 10.05 12.55
C VAL A 294 0.65 10.99 11.52
N ALA A 295 1.80 10.57 10.97
CA ALA A 295 2.51 11.34 9.96
C ALA A 295 1.70 11.47 8.66
N THR A 296 1.08 10.39 8.20
CA THR A 296 0.25 10.41 6.97
C THR A 296 -0.92 11.38 7.10
N VAL A 297 -1.64 11.35 8.23
CA VAL A 297 -2.76 12.28 8.47
C VAL A 297 -2.30 13.72 8.57
N ALA A 298 -1.17 13.97 9.25
CA ALA A 298 -0.59 15.31 9.34
C ALA A 298 -0.17 15.85 7.97
N ALA A 299 0.49 15.02 7.15
CA ALA A 299 0.91 15.40 5.80
C ALA A 299 -0.28 15.69 4.88
N LEU A 300 -1.34 14.88 4.91
CA LEU A 300 -2.56 15.12 4.13
C LEU A 300 -3.24 16.45 4.51
N ARG A 301 -3.29 16.75 5.80
CA ARG A 301 -3.84 18.03 6.29
C ARG A 301 -3.01 19.23 5.84
N ALA A 302 -1.68 19.12 6.00
CA ALA A 302 -0.77 20.17 5.56
C ALA A 302 -0.84 20.39 4.04
N ALA A 303 -1.08 19.33 3.28
CA ALA A 303 -1.31 19.40 1.84
C ALA A 303 -2.68 19.99 1.45
N GLY A 304 -3.54 20.31 2.42
CA GLY A 304 -4.90 20.78 2.13
C GLY A 304 -5.77 19.74 1.43
N ALA A 305 -5.38 18.46 1.47
CA ALA A 305 -6.16 17.39 0.89
C ALA A 305 -7.49 17.29 1.65
N THR A 306 -8.58 17.51 0.92
CA THR A 306 -9.92 17.41 1.48
C THR A 306 -10.23 15.92 1.67
N VAL A 307 -9.91 15.42 2.85
CA VAL A 307 -10.45 14.15 3.31
C VAL A 307 -11.71 14.51 4.08
N ALA A 308 -12.84 14.25 3.49
CA ALA A 308 -14.11 14.91 3.80
C ALA A 308 -14.69 14.57 5.18
N SER A 309 -14.28 13.48 5.81
CA SER A 309 -14.74 13.15 7.15
C SER A 309 -13.62 13.38 8.17
N ALA A 310 -13.67 14.51 8.85
CA ALA A 310 -12.77 14.80 9.96
C ALA A 310 -12.77 13.68 11.02
N SER A 311 -13.92 13.03 11.25
CA SER A 311 -14.07 11.97 12.23
C SER A 311 -13.29 10.68 11.89
N ALA A 312 -13.21 10.29 10.61
CA ALA A 312 -12.44 9.11 10.20
C ALA A 312 -10.92 9.33 10.39
N LEU A 313 -10.47 10.58 10.21
CA LEU A 313 -9.07 10.94 10.41
C LEU A 313 -8.71 11.18 11.88
N ASP A 314 -9.67 11.57 12.71
CA ASP A 314 -9.41 11.86 14.12
C ASP A 314 -8.88 10.65 14.87
N LEU A 315 -9.29 9.44 14.49
CA LEU A 315 -8.76 8.18 15.03
C LEU A 315 -7.26 7.96 14.77
N HIS A 316 -6.72 8.61 13.73
CA HIS A 316 -5.33 8.44 13.29
C HIS A 316 -4.46 9.69 13.50
N ARG A 317 -5.04 10.80 14.00
CA ARG A 317 -4.31 12.08 14.22
C ARG A 317 -3.26 12.00 15.30
N THR A 318 -3.50 11.16 16.29
CA THR A 318 -2.64 10.97 17.44
C THR A 318 -2.82 9.56 17.98
N VAL A 319 -1.83 9.06 18.67
CA VAL A 319 -1.95 7.84 19.49
C VAL A 319 -1.78 8.25 20.93
N GLU A 320 -2.82 8.05 21.72
CA GLU A 320 -2.85 8.40 23.12
C GLU A 320 -2.59 7.18 24.00
N TYR A 321 -1.85 7.41 25.06
CA TYR A 321 -1.60 6.44 26.14
C TYR A 321 -2.47 6.83 27.34
N PRO A 322 -3.58 6.10 27.58
CA PRO A 322 -4.54 6.47 28.60
C PRO A 322 -3.94 6.40 30.02
N ASP A 323 -4.39 7.28 30.89
CA ASP A 323 -4.13 7.13 32.33
C ASP A 323 -5.07 6.04 32.87
N PRO A 324 -4.55 4.94 33.47
CA PRO A 324 -5.38 3.89 34.05
C PRO A 324 -6.26 4.37 35.21
N ARG A 325 -5.96 5.54 35.80
CA ARG A 325 -6.74 6.18 36.83
C ARG A 325 -7.88 7.05 36.30
N GLY A 326 -7.96 7.23 34.99
CA GLY A 326 -8.86 8.18 34.30
C GLY A 326 -8.25 9.58 34.21
N GLY A 327 -8.85 10.41 33.35
CA GLY A 327 -8.39 11.78 33.12
C GLY A 327 -7.63 11.95 31.79
N ALA A 328 -6.70 12.91 31.75
CA ALA A 328 -5.94 13.21 30.53
C ALA A 328 -4.93 12.09 30.21
N PRO A 329 -4.64 11.84 28.93
CA PRO A 329 -3.64 10.86 28.53
C PRO A 329 -2.27 11.15 29.15
N LEU A 330 -1.56 10.09 29.55
CA LEU A 330 -0.20 10.18 30.12
C LEU A 330 0.85 10.55 29.07
N ALA A 331 0.64 10.14 27.85
CA ALA A 331 1.52 10.44 26.70
C ALA A 331 0.73 10.41 25.41
N ARG A 332 1.28 11.02 24.37
CA ARG A 332 0.72 11.00 23.01
C ARG A 332 1.80 11.02 21.96
N VAL A 333 1.50 10.39 20.83
CA VAL A 333 2.27 10.52 19.58
C VAL A 333 1.66 11.66 18.78
N GLU A 334 2.49 12.61 18.38
CA GLU A 334 2.05 13.81 17.66
C GLU A 334 3.03 14.16 16.53
N PRO A 335 2.59 14.85 15.47
CA PRO A 335 3.49 15.32 14.43
C PRO A 335 4.45 16.37 14.98
N THR A 336 5.66 16.43 14.40
CA THR A 336 6.58 17.54 14.66
C THR A 336 6.06 18.83 14.03
N THR A 337 6.56 19.97 14.51
CA THR A 337 6.24 21.29 13.92
C THR A 337 6.66 21.36 12.44
N LEU A 338 7.76 20.68 12.08
CA LEU A 338 8.21 20.60 10.69
C LEU A 338 7.16 19.98 9.78
N LEU A 339 6.60 18.84 10.18
CA LEU A 339 5.57 18.15 9.41
C LEU A 339 4.22 18.91 9.45
N ALA A 340 3.85 19.43 10.60
CA ALA A 340 2.56 20.13 10.77
C ALA A 340 2.49 21.45 9.96
N ASN A 341 3.62 22.08 9.69
CA ASN A 341 3.73 23.34 8.93
C ASN A 341 4.21 23.13 7.48
N LEU A 342 4.18 21.89 6.97
CA LEU A 342 4.50 21.62 5.58
C LEU A 342 3.58 22.43 4.66
N THR A 343 4.15 23.03 3.63
CA THR A 343 3.40 23.79 2.61
C THR A 343 3.69 23.24 1.23
N LEU A 344 2.67 23.24 0.37
CA LEU A 344 2.85 22.88 -1.04
C LEU A 344 3.42 24.08 -1.81
N SER A 345 4.40 23.83 -2.68
CA SER A 345 4.98 24.79 -3.62
C SER A 345 4.23 24.82 -4.94
#